data_8109af67b2ace1d00155df96f94ca1ff
#
_entry.id   8109af67b2ace1d00155df96f94ca1ff
#
_cell.length_a   1.000
_cell.length_b   1.000
_cell.length_c   1.000
_cell.angle_alpha   90.00
_cell.angle_beta   90.00
_cell.angle_gamma   90.00
#
_symmetry.space_group_name_H-M   'P 1'
#
loop_
_entity.id
_entity.type
_entity.pdbx_description
1 polymer ?
#
loop_
_entity_poly.entity_id
_entity_poly.type
_entity_poly.pdbx_seq_one_letter_code
_entity_poly.pdbx_strand_id
1 'polypeptide(L)'
;GHLSLMQRSLAENATTVVSIFVNPTQFNNPEDLLKYPRTLAEDIKKIAGLNPNIIVYAPSVEDIYEGKVLSQPFDFDGLEHQMEGKFRPGHFDGVGTIVKRLFEIVSPANAYFGEKDFQQLLIVNKMVEKTQLKVNVIGCPIHRESNGLAMSSRNERLNVQQ
;
A
#
# COMPACT_ATOMS: atom_id res chain seq x y z
N GLY A 1 -5.45 6.09 10.20
CA GLY A 1 -5.59 5.22 9.05
C GLY A 1 -4.70 4.00 9.15
N HIS A 2 -3.40 4.06 8.81
CA HIS A 2 -2.51 2.88 8.80
C HIS A 2 -2.45 2.13 10.12
N LEU A 3 -2.40 2.82 11.27
CA LEU A 3 -2.39 2.18 12.59
C LEU A 3 -3.65 1.35 12.86
N SER A 4 -4.82 1.74 12.34
CA SER A 4 -6.04 0.94 12.51
C SER A 4 -6.01 -0.37 11.71
N LEU A 5 -5.35 -0.39 10.54
CA LEU A 5 -5.10 -1.63 9.79
C LEU A 5 -4.19 -2.57 10.60
N MET A 6 -3.13 -2.03 11.19
CA MET A 6 -2.21 -2.79 12.03
C MET A 6 -2.90 -3.37 13.27
N GLN A 7 -3.74 -2.58 13.94
CA GLN A 7 -4.54 -3.04 15.09
C GLN A 7 -5.45 -4.21 14.71
N ARG A 8 -6.11 -4.12 13.54
CA ARG A 8 -6.93 -5.22 13.04
C ARG A 8 -6.12 -6.46 12.75
N SER A 9 -4.97 -6.31 12.07
CA SER A 9 -4.06 -7.42 11.81
C SER A 9 -3.58 -8.10 13.10
N LEU A 10 -3.20 -7.32 14.12
CA LEU A 10 -2.79 -7.83 15.44
C LEU A 10 -3.88 -8.61 16.15
N ALA A 11 -5.15 -8.21 15.97
CA ALA A 11 -6.29 -8.89 16.60
C ALA A 11 -6.64 -10.21 15.91
N GLU A 12 -6.35 -10.33 14.61
CA GLU A 12 -6.79 -11.45 13.78
C GLU A 12 -5.67 -12.44 13.45
N ASN A 13 -4.39 -12.12 13.74
CA ASN A 13 -3.24 -12.96 13.38
C ASN A 13 -2.21 -13.06 14.50
N ALA A 14 -1.48 -14.17 14.53
CA ALA A 14 -0.40 -14.39 15.48
C ALA A 14 0.82 -13.49 15.22
N THR A 15 1.05 -13.11 13.96
CA THR A 15 2.17 -12.27 13.54
C THR A 15 1.67 -11.18 12.59
N THR A 16 2.13 -9.95 12.79
CA THR A 16 1.85 -8.83 11.90
C THR A 16 3.14 -8.33 11.28
N VAL A 17 3.16 -8.23 9.96
CA VAL A 17 4.25 -7.61 9.18
C VAL A 17 3.73 -6.32 8.56
N VAL A 18 4.50 -5.25 8.66
CA VAL A 18 4.22 -3.95 8.02
C VAL A 18 5.31 -3.67 7.01
N SER A 19 4.95 -3.52 5.74
CA SER A 19 5.88 -3.10 4.71
C SER A 19 5.89 -1.58 4.58
N ILE A 20 7.10 -0.98 4.56
CA ILE A 20 7.30 0.45 4.31
C ILE A 20 8.21 0.57 3.10
N PHE A 21 7.64 0.96 1.96
CA PHE A 21 8.36 1.07 0.71
C PHE A 21 7.79 2.16 -0.18
N VAL A 22 8.64 3.03 -0.72
CA VAL A 22 8.26 4.04 -1.71
C VAL A 22 8.56 3.48 -3.09
N ASN A 23 7.54 2.89 -3.71
CA ASN A 23 7.67 2.20 -4.98
C ASN A 23 7.84 3.17 -6.16
N PRO A 24 9.00 3.21 -6.85
CA PRO A 24 9.21 4.16 -7.94
C PRO A 24 8.30 3.90 -9.14
N THR A 25 7.93 2.65 -9.44
CA THR A 25 7.19 2.29 -10.65
C THR A 25 5.72 2.73 -10.66
N GLN A 26 5.17 3.10 -9.51
CA GLN A 26 3.79 3.60 -9.42
C GLN A 26 3.66 5.13 -9.52
N PHE A 27 4.78 5.86 -9.63
CA PHE A 27 4.80 7.31 -9.77
C PHE A 27 4.91 7.71 -11.23
N ASN A 28 3.91 8.43 -11.73
CA ASN A 28 3.93 9.00 -13.08
C ASN A 28 4.74 10.31 -13.15
N ASN A 29 4.91 10.99 -12.02
CA ASN A 29 5.67 12.25 -11.91
C ASN A 29 6.91 12.05 -11.04
N PRO A 30 8.14 12.21 -11.59
CA PRO A 30 9.38 12.13 -10.83
C PRO A 30 9.47 13.12 -9.66
N GLU A 31 8.87 14.32 -9.80
CA GLU A 31 8.86 15.31 -8.72
C GLU A 31 8.01 14.85 -7.52
N ASP A 32 6.89 14.15 -7.76
CA ASP A 32 6.07 13.62 -6.68
C ASP A 32 6.82 12.51 -5.93
N LEU A 33 7.56 11.67 -6.64
CA LEU A 33 8.45 10.66 -6.06
C LEU A 33 9.55 11.29 -5.19
N LEU A 34 10.17 12.37 -5.65
CA LEU A 34 11.22 13.09 -4.90
C LEU A 34 10.67 13.77 -3.65
N LYS A 35 9.47 14.35 -3.73
CA LYS A 35 8.81 15.07 -2.62
C LYS A 35 8.01 14.14 -1.70
N TYR A 36 7.94 12.84 -2.01
CA TYR A 36 7.19 11.89 -1.19
C TYR A 36 7.85 11.76 0.19
N PRO A 37 7.09 11.91 1.29
CA PRO A 37 7.65 11.82 2.65
C PRO A 37 8.35 10.50 2.89
N ARG A 38 9.57 10.56 3.45
CA ARG A 38 10.38 9.40 3.85
C ARG A 38 10.73 9.55 5.31
N THR A 39 9.83 9.07 6.17
CA THR A 39 9.89 9.24 7.62
C THR A 39 10.06 7.90 8.35
N LEU A 40 10.93 7.02 7.81
CA LEU A 40 11.06 5.64 8.29
C LEU A 40 11.28 5.54 9.80
N ALA A 41 12.18 6.38 10.37
CA ALA A 41 12.47 6.35 11.81
C ALA A 41 11.24 6.73 12.67
N GLU A 42 10.48 7.72 12.23
CA GLU A 42 9.25 8.15 12.91
C GLU A 42 8.14 7.10 12.75
N ASP A 43 8.03 6.48 11.58
CA ASP A 43 7.07 5.43 11.32
C ASP A 43 7.36 4.20 12.19
N ILE A 44 8.61 3.76 12.28
CA ILE A 44 9.04 2.68 13.17
C ILE A 44 8.70 3.02 14.63
N LYS A 45 8.95 4.25 15.07
CA LYS A 45 8.61 4.68 16.44
C LYS A 45 7.11 4.61 16.71
N LYS A 46 6.27 5.05 15.76
CA LYS A 46 4.81 4.96 15.87
C LYS A 46 4.32 3.51 15.89
N ILE A 47 4.91 2.65 15.06
CA ILE A 47 4.59 1.21 14.99
C ILE A 47 4.99 0.52 16.30
N ALA A 48 6.20 0.75 16.79
CA ALA A 48 6.68 0.18 18.04
C ALA A 48 5.85 0.67 19.26
N GLY A 49 5.37 1.91 19.21
CA GLY A 49 4.44 2.45 20.22
C GLY A 49 3.06 1.78 20.20
N LEU A 50 2.65 1.23 19.07
CA LEU A 50 1.42 0.43 18.96
C LEU A 50 1.64 -0.99 19.50
N ASN A 51 2.67 -1.67 18.99
CA ASN A 51 3.07 -2.99 19.46
C ASN A 51 4.53 -3.27 19.03
N PRO A 52 5.45 -3.51 19.96
CA PRO A 52 6.87 -3.74 19.66
C PRO A 52 7.15 -5.06 18.94
N ASN A 53 6.18 -5.98 18.89
CA ASN A 53 6.32 -7.27 18.20
C ASN A 53 5.93 -7.21 16.72
N ILE A 54 5.48 -6.06 16.21
CA ILE A 54 5.24 -5.89 14.77
C ILE A 54 6.57 -5.94 14.03
N ILE A 55 6.66 -6.79 13.03
CA ILE A 55 7.81 -6.88 12.14
C ILE A 55 7.70 -5.78 11.09
N VAL A 56 8.69 -4.89 11.03
CA VAL A 56 8.77 -3.86 9.98
C VAL A 56 9.69 -4.34 8.87
N TYR A 57 9.15 -4.48 7.66
CA TYR A 57 9.90 -4.79 6.45
C TYR A 57 10.07 -3.53 5.60
N ALA A 58 11.27 -3.00 5.57
CA ALA A 58 11.60 -1.76 4.84
C ALA A 58 12.73 -2.03 3.83
N PRO A 59 12.42 -2.68 2.69
CA PRO A 59 13.40 -3.04 1.68
C PRO A 59 13.93 -1.83 0.92
N SER A 60 15.12 -1.98 0.34
CA SER A 60 15.62 -1.06 -0.69
C SER A 60 14.97 -1.35 -2.06
N VAL A 61 15.16 -0.43 -3.01
CA VAL A 61 14.70 -0.65 -4.40
C VAL A 61 15.42 -1.86 -5.02
N GLU A 62 16.68 -2.06 -4.71
CA GLU A 62 17.48 -3.19 -5.18
C GLU A 62 16.99 -4.53 -4.65
N ASP A 63 16.56 -4.59 -3.38
CA ASP A 63 15.99 -5.80 -2.78
C ASP A 63 14.69 -6.23 -3.48
N ILE A 64 13.92 -5.27 -3.98
CA ILE A 64 12.64 -5.55 -4.65
C ILE A 64 12.84 -5.88 -6.14
N TYR A 65 13.67 -5.10 -6.85
CA TYR A 65 13.71 -5.13 -8.31
C TYR A 65 14.91 -5.85 -8.91
N GLU A 66 15.88 -6.28 -8.10
CA GLU A 66 17.02 -7.12 -8.52
C GLU A 66 17.72 -6.58 -9.80
N GLY A 67 17.83 -5.27 -9.95
CA GLY A 67 18.56 -4.60 -11.05
C GLY A 67 17.68 -3.69 -11.92
N LYS A 68 16.63 -4.16 -12.59
CA LYS A 68 15.80 -3.32 -13.45
C LYS A 68 14.50 -2.92 -12.76
N VAL A 69 14.33 -1.64 -12.47
CA VAL A 69 13.12 -1.08 -11.89
C VAL A 69 12.02 -0.96 -12.96
N LEU A 70 11.32 -2.05 -13.20
CA LEU A 70 10.25 -2.12 -14.20
C LEU A 70 9.00 -2.75 -13.59
N SER A 71 7.82 -2.21 -13.95
CA SER A 71 6.55 -2.85 -13.66
C SER A 71 6.28 -4.00 -14.63
N GLN A 72 5.64 -5.06 -14.13
CA GLN A 72 5.05 -6.09 -14.96
C GLN A 72 3.71 -5.60 -15.52
N PRO A 73 3.37 -5.88 -16.76
CA PRO A 73 2.02 -5.63 -17.26
C PRO A 73 1.04 -6.64 -16.64
N PHE A 74 -0.12 -6.15 -16.25
CA PHE A 74 -1.23 -6.96 -15.76
C PHE A 74 -2.49 -6.65 -16.57
N ASP A 75 -3.33 -7.67 -16.75
CA ASP A 75 -4.70 -7.50 -17.22
C ASP A 75 -5.64 -7.56 -16.00
N PHE A 76 -6.18 -6.40 -15.62
CA PHE A 76 -7.15 -6.29 -14.54
C PHE A 76 -8.60 -6.22 -15.03
N ASP A 77 -8.88 -6.78 -16.21
CA ASP A 77 -10.19 -6.79 -16.86
C ASP A 77 -10.74 -5.36 -17.09
N GLY A 78 -9.86 -4.41 -17.41
CA GLY A 78 -10.18 -3.02 -17.70
C GLY A 78 -10.34 -2.10 -16.47
N LEU A 79 -10.18 -2.63 -15.25
CA LEU A 79 -10.20 -1.80 -14.03
C LEU A 79 -9.11 -0.73 -14.06
N GLU A 80 -7.94 -1.04 -14.62
CA GLU A 80 -6.79 -0.16 -14.74
C GLU A 80 -7.02 1.07 -15.62
N HIS A 81 -8.09 1.06 -16.43
CA HIS A 81 -8.46 2.15 -17.34
C HIS A 81 -9.59 3.03 -16.81
N GLN A 82 -10.09 2.75 -15.61
CA GLN A 82 -11.21 3.44 -14.99
C GLN A 82 -10.72 4.42 -13.91
N MET A 83 -11.59 5.31 -13.43
CA MET A 83 -11.35 6.18 -12.28
C MET A 83 -9.95 6.81 -12.27
N GLU A 84 -9.14 6.54 -11.25
CA GLU A 84 -7.75 7.03 -11.11
C GLU A 84 -6.85 6.50 -12.24
N GLY A 85 -7.00 5.24 -12.62
CA GLY A 85 -6.22 4.61 -13.68
C GLY A 85 -6.37 5.28 -15.04
N LYS A 86 -7.54 5.85 -15.35
CA LYS A 86 -7.76 6.63 -16.56
C LYS A 86 -6.80 7.81 -16.70
N PHE A 87 -6.39 8.40 -15.57
CA PHE A 87 -5.53 9.58 -15.51
C PHE A 87 -4.08 9.26 -15.16
N ARG A 88 -3.80 7.99 -14.85
CA ARG A 88 -2.49 7.51 -14.43
C ARG A 88 -2.09 6.22 -15.17
N PRO A 89 -1.83 6.28 -16.49
CA PRO A 89 -1.44 5.10 -17.27
C PRO A 89 -0.24 4.38 -16.65
N GLY A 90 -0.30 3.04 -16.51
CA GLY A 90 0.75 2.21 -15.93
C GLY A 90 0.86 2.24 -14.39
N HIS A 91 0.11 3.12 -13.71
CA HIS A 91 0.13 3.20 -12.25
C HIS A 91 -0.23 1.85 -11.59
N PHE A 92 -1.29 1.21 -12.06
CA PHE A 92 -1.74 -0.05 -11.46
C PHE A 92 -0.88 -1.26 -11.84
N ASP A 93 -0.14 -1.22 -12.94
CA ASP A 93 0.93 -2.18 -13.20
C ASP A 93 2.03 -2.06 -12.13
N GLY A 94 2.41 -0.84 -11.77
CA GLY A 94 3.34 -0.58 -10.68
C GLY A 94 2.83 -1.08 -9.33
N VAL A 95 1.55 -0.84 -9.01
CA VAL A 95 0.90 -1.33 -7.78
C VAL A 95 0.85 -2.86 -7.78
N GLY A 96 0.39 -3.48 -8.85
CA GLY A 96 0.34 -4.94 -8.98
C GLY A 96 1.71 -5.59 -8.82
N THR A 97 2.73 -5.00 -9.45
CA THR A 97 4.11 -5.51 -9.37
C THR A 97 4.62 -5.53 -7.94
N ILE A 98 4.54 -4.39 -7.23
CA ILE A 98 5.08 -4.32 -5.86
C ILE A 98 4.27 -5.17 -4.88
N VAL A 99 2.95 -5.14 -4.94
CA VAL A 99 2.11 -5.91 -4.02
C VAL A 99 2.29 -7.41 -4.23
N LYS A 100 2.37 -7.87 -5.50
CA LYS A 100 2.69 -9.26 -5.82
C LYS A 100 4.03 -9.66 -5.20
N ARG A 101 5.08 -8.85 -5.42
CA ARG A 101 6.43 -9.13 -4.89
C ARG A 101 6.44 -9.18 -3.35
N LEU A 102 5.75 -8.26 -2.68
CA LEU A 102 5.62 -8.28 -1.23
C LEU A 102 4.89 -9.53 -0.73
N PHE A 103 3.85 -9.99 -1.44
CA PHE A 103 3.16 -11.23 -1.10
C PHE A 103 4.04 -12.47 -1.29
N GLU A 104 4.88 -12.50 -2.33
CA GLU A 104 5.85 -13.59 -2.56
C GLU A 104 6.91 -13.65 -1.46
N ILE A 105 7.40 -12.49 -1.00
CA ILE A 105 8.44 -12.39 0.05
C ILE A 105 7.87 -12.75 1.42
N VAL A 106 6.73 -12.16 1.79
CA VAL A 106 6.15 -12.29 3.14
C VAL A 106 5.30 -13.55 3.26
N SER A 107 4.70 -14.01 2.17
CA SER A 107 3.75 -15.14 2.10
C SER A 107 2.65 -15.05 3.16
N PRO A 108 1.91 -13.91 3.26
CA PRO A 108 0.93 -13.71 4.30
C PRO A 108 -0.33 -14.55 4.07
N ALA A 109 -0.97 -15.04 5.15
CA ALA A 109 -2.31 -15.62 5.07
C ALA A 109 -3.38 -14.54 4.80
N ASN A 110 -3.24 -13.37 5.45
CA ASN A 110 -4.15 -12.24 5.34
C ASN A 110 -3.37 -10.95 4.99
N ALA A 111 -3.95 -10.10 4.12
CA ALA A 111 -3.40 -8.79 3.78
C ALA A 111 -4.49 -7.71 3.89
N TYR A 112 -4.21 -6.65 4.63
CA TYR A 112 -5.18 -5.62 5.01
C TYR A 112 -4.98 -4.35 4.21
N PHE A 113 -6.03 -3.90 3.52
CA PHE A 113 -6.05 -2.70 2.69
C PHE A 113 -7.19 -1.77 3.10
N GLY A 114 -6.95 -0.46 3.09
CA GLY A 114 -7.99 0.51 3.36
C GLY A 114 -8.93 0.70 2.17
N GLU A 115 -10.25 0.67 2.39
CA GLU A 115 -11.27 0.97 1.38
C GLU A 115 -11.23 2.42 0.88
N LYS A 116 -10.45 3.27 1.54
CA LYS A 116 -10.19 4.63 1.08
C LYS A 116 -9.61 4.63 -0.34
N ASP A 117 -8.67 3.74 -0.61
CA ASP A 117 -8.05 3.57 -1.92
C ASP A 117 -8.77 2.42 -2.66
N PHE A 118 -10.09 2.63 -2.89
CA PHE A 118 -11.04 1.60 -3.33
C PHE A 118 -10.62 0.91 -4.63
N GLN A 119 -10.22 1.67 -5.63
CA GLN A 119 -9.75 1.09 -6.90
C GLN A 119 -8.50 0.25 -6.69
N GLN A 120 -7.56 0.69 -5.85
CA GLN A 120 -6.38 -0.11 -5.52
C GLN A 120 -6.77 -1.45 -4.86
N LEU A 121 -7.76 -1.45 -3.97
CA LEU A 121 -8.28 -2.68 -3.35
C LEU A 121 -8.83 -3.65 -4.40
N LEU A 122 -9.61 -3.14 -5.37
CA LEU A 122 -10.12 -3.97 -6.48
C LEU A 122 -8.98 -4.53 -7.35
N ILE A 123 -8.00 -3.70 -7.69
CA ILE A 123 -6.80 -4.10 -8.44
C ILE A 123 -6.03 -5.20 -7.73
N VAL A 124 -5.80 -5.07 -6.41
CA VAL A 124 -5.09 -6.09 -5.62
C VAL A 124 -5.87 -7.41 -5.59
N ASN A 125 -7.19 -7.37 -5.39
CA ASN A 125 -8.03 -8.57 -5.48
C ASN A 125 -7.92 -9.24 -6.85
N LYS A 126 -8.00 -8.44 -7.93
CA LYS A 126 -7.89 -8.98 -9.29
C LYS A 126 -6.49 -9.56 -9.56
N MET A 127 -5.44 -8.92 -9.09
CA MET A 127 -4.07 -9.44 -9.19
C MET A 127 -3.94 -10.79 -8.47
N VAL A 128 -4.46 -10.91 -7.25
CA VAL A 128 -4.43 -12.17 -6.49
C VAL A 128 -5.19 -13.27 -7.21
N GLU A 129 -6.38 -12.97 -7.75
CA GLU A 129 -7.19 -13.90 -8.56
C GLU A 129 -6.38 -14.40 -9.78
N LYS A 130 -5.86 -13.48 -10.60
CA LYS A 130 -5.14 -13.79 -11.85
C LYS A 130 -3.83 -14.53 -11.62
N THR A 131 -3.13 -14.23 -10.51
CA THR A 131 -1.85 -14.88 -10.17
C THR A 131 -1.99 -16.11 -9.28
N GLN A 132 -3.21 -16.42 -8.84
CA GLN A 132 -3.53 -17.57 -7.97
C GLN A 132 -2.73 -17.59 -6.64
N LEU A 133 -2.36 -16.40 -6.15
CA LEU A 133 -1.69 -16.27 -4.86
C LEU A 133 -2.63 -16.68 -3.71
N LYS A 134 -2.09 -17.43 -2.76
CA LYS A 134 -2.86 -17.91 -1.59
C LYS A 134 -2.84 -16.87 -0.46
N VAL A 135 -3.47 -15.74 -0.69
CA VAL A 135 -3.60 -14.67 0.29
C VAL A 135 -5.05 -14.18 0.33
N ASN A 136 -5.56 -13.97 1.54
CA ASN A 136 -6.87 -13.38 1.74
C ASN A 136 -6.74 -11.85 1.83
N VAL A 137 -7.25 -11.13 0.82
CA VAL A 137 -7.22 -9.67 0.77
C VAL A 137 -8.44 -9.13 1.51
N ILE A 138 -8.20 -8.36 2.58
CA ILE A 138 -9.24 -7.87 3.49
C ILE A 138 -9.36 -6.34 3.35
N GLY A 139 -10.52 -5.89 2.86
CA GLY A 139 -10.90 -4.48 2.88
C GLY A 139 -11.20 -4.01 4.31
N CYS A 140 -10.68 -2.84 4.66
CA CYS A 140 -10.91 -2.23 5.97
C CYS A 140 -11.61 -0.89 5.81
N PRO A 141 -12.65 -0.60 6.62
CA PRO A 141 -13.41 0.63 6.54
C PRO A 141 -12.55 1.89 6.63
N ILE A 142 -13.02 2.95 5.96
CA ILE A 142 -12.33 4.23 5.96
C ILE A 142 -12.26 4.79 7.38
N HIS A 143 -11.04 5.01 7.87
CA HIS A 143 -10.82 5.70 9.12
C HIS A 143 -10.84 7.22 8.89
N ARG A 144 -11.64 7.96 9.69
CA ARG A 144 -11.88 9.38 9.49
C ARG A 144 -11.40 10.20 10.68
N GLU A 145 -11.04 11.45 10.39
CA GLU A 145 -10.80 12.48 11.40
C GLU A 145 -12.13 12.85 12.09
N SER A 146 -12.06 13.58 13.21
CA SER A 146 -13.24 14.03 13.95
C SER A 146 -14.20 14.90 13.12
N ASN A 147 -13.69 15.58 12.09
CA ASN A 147 -14.48 16.39 11.16
C ASN A 147 -15.07 15.58 9.99
N GLY A 148 -14.88 14.24 9.96
CA GLY A 148 -15.38 13.38 8.91
C GLY A 148 -14.44 13.20 7.71
N LEU A 149 -13.34 13.95 7.61
CA LEU A 149 -12.36 13.80 6.53
C LEU A 149 -11.66 12.44 6.63
N ALA A 150 -11.51 11.74 5.49
CA ALA A 150 -10.76 10.48 5.45
C ALA A 150 -9.29 10.74 5.83
N MET A 151 -8.75 9.94 6.76
CA MET A 151 -7.36 10.08 7.18
C MET A 151 -6.40 9.82 6.03
N SER A 152 -5.46 10.73 5.82
CA SER A 152 -4.40 10.65 4.81
C SER A 152 -3.18 11.44 5.25
N SER A 153 -1.97 10.96 4.96
CA SER A 153 -0.75 11.75 5.13
C SER A 153 -0.74 13.04 4.29
N ARG A 154 -1.53 13.09 3.21
CA ARG A 154 -1.69 14.30 2.40
C ARG A 154 -2.52 15.38 3.10
N ASN A 155 -3.28 15.05 4.15
CA ASN A 155 -4.05 16.02 4.92
C ASN A 155 -3.14 17.06 5.63
N GLU A 156 -1.88 16.69 5.93
CA GLU A 156 -0.89 17.62 6.49
C GLU A 156 -0.55 18.79 5.55
N ARG A 157 -0.91 18.69 4.27
CA ARG A 157 -0.74 19.77 3.28
C ARG A 157 -1.91 20.77 3.26
N LEU A 158 -3.01 20.45 3.94
CA LEU A 158 -4.17 21.33 4.02
C LEU A 158 -3.90 22.46 5.03
N ASN A 159 -4.38 23.65 4.71
CA ASN A 159 -4.35 24.77 5.64
C ASN A 159 -5.66 24.86 6.44
N VAL A 160 -5.69 25.75 7.45
CA VAL A 160 -6.85 25.89 8.39
C VAL A 160 -8.15 26.30 7.69
N GLN A 161 -8.10 26.79 6.44
CA GLN A 161 -9.26 27.22 5.67
C GLN A 161 -9.77 26.13 4.71
N GLN A 162 -9.04 25.04 4.54
CA GLN A 162 -9.37 23.89 3.71
C GLN A 162 -9.87 22.72 4.54
#